data_b645bd33781cc67eaf5a08efdebdefa5
#
_entry.id   b645bd33781cc67eaf5a08efdebdefa5
#
_cell.length_a   1.000
_cell.length_b   1.000
_cell.length_c   1.000
_cell.angle_alpha   90.00
_cell.angle_beta   90.00
_cell.angle_gamma   90.00
#
_symmetry.space_group_name_H-M   'P 1'
#
loop_
_entity.id
_entity.type
_entity.pdbx_description
1 polymer ?
#
loop_
_entity_poly.entity_id
_entity_poly.type
_entity_poly.pdbx_seq_one_letter_code
_entity_poly.pdbx_strand_id
1 'polypeptide(L)'
;TAPVQVAVDSDDIGGVVTGPNGPEAGVWVIAETSDFPTKLRKIVVTDDRGRYLLPDLPKADYRVWVRGYGLVDSRPVSSKPGSQLTLTAVPAPNARAAAQYYPANYWYSLLRVPEKDAFPLTVTVPAPANRGGNAGATATRTFQSQDEWVNALKGCIVCHQMGDKGTREIPGGLAGLYKTTTEGWEKRLRIGGNTGGFNGVTNMGFDHMVALYADWTDRIRAGELPETPPHPEGRERNLVLTVWDVGTQTSFVHDIISTDKRTPTLNANGLIFGVDYHNGLLVIADPVKHTNQVVPFPTLDDKR
;
A
#
# COMPACT_ATOMS: atom_id res chain seq x y z
N THR A 1 22.51 23.10 25.44
CA THR A 1 22.19 21.90 26.20
C THR A 1 22.47 20.70 25.33
N ALA A 2 23.32 19.77 25.83
CA ALA A 2 23.59 18.52 25.13
C ALA A 2 22.24 17.80 24.80
N PRO A 3 22.10 17.19 23.63
CA PRO A 3 20.88 16.45 23.31
C PRO A 3 20.71 15.34 24.35
N VAL A 4 19.52 15.25 24.92
CA VAL A 4 19.17 14.17 25.85
C VAL A 4 19.26 12.87 25.08
N GLN A 5 20.25 12.09 25.40
CA GLN A 5 20.56 10.83 24.71
C GLN A 5 19.46 9.82 25.01
N VAL A 6 18.99 9.11 23.98
CA VAL A 6 18.05 7.98 24.12
C VAL A 6 18.84 6.80 24.68
N ALA A 7 18.34 6.11 25.68
CA ALA A 7 18.94 4.85 26.14
C ALA A 7 18.77 3.81 25.03
N VAL A 8 19.86 3.14 24.68
CA VAL A 8 19.92 2.11 23.62
C VAL A 8 20.56 0.88 24.23
N ASP A 9 19.94 -0.25 24.11
CA ASP A 9 20.54 -1.53 24.50
C ASP A 9 21.12 -2.30 23.28
N SER A 10 21.47 -3.57 23.45
CA SER A 10 22.25 -4.31 22.46
C SER A 10 21.48 -4.68 21.19
N ASP A 11 20.15 -4.64 21.20
CA ASP A 11 19.27 -4.94 20.07
C ASP A 11 18.44 -3.73 19.59
N ASP A 12 18.77 -2.52 20.06
CA ASP A 12 18.13 -1.28 19.65
C ASP A 12 19.00 -0.47 18.66
N ILE A 13 18.36 0.41 17.89
CA ILE A 13 19.00 1.57 17.25
C ILE A 13 18.23 2.82 17.68
N GLY A 14 18.91 3.75 18.32
CA GLY A 14 18.30 4.98 18.78
C GLY A 14 19.06 6.23 18.36
N GLY A 15 18.49 7.40 18.65
CA GLY A 15 19.16 8.64 18.39
C GLY A 15 18.25 9.84 18.17
N VAL A 16 18.70 10.77 17.35
CA VAL A 16 18.01 12.03 17.08
C VAL A 16 17.96 12.31 15.59
N VAL A 17 16.82 12.83 15.12
CA VAL A 17 16.67 13.41 13.79
C VAL A 17 16.69 14.92 13.90
N THR A 18 17.50 15.57 13.06
CA THR A 18 17.58 17.03 12.95
C THR A 18 17.19 17.47 11.54
N GLY A 19 16.46 18.57 11.46
CA GLY A 19 16.14 19.28 10.21
C GLY A 19 16.80 20.67 10.17
N PRO A 20 16.48 21.50 9.17
CA PRO A 20 17.02 22.86 9.03
C PRO A 20 16.72 23.77 10.24
N ASN A 21 15.63 23.52 10.95
CA ASN A 21 15.14 24.34 12.05
C ASN A 21 15.45 23.74 13.44
N GLY A 22 16.22 22.65 13.52
CA GLY A 22 16.55 21.96 14.76
C GLY A 22 16.00 20.54 14.80
N PRO A 23 15.59 20.01 15.99
CA PRO A 23 15.04 18.67 16.10
C PRO A 23 13.80 18.49 15.23
N GLU A 24 13.71 17.36 14.51
CA GLU A 24 12.62 17.08 13.58
C GLU A 24 11.61 16.12 14.22
N ALA A 25 10.44 16.64 14.57
CA ALA A 25 9.36 15.92 15.26
C ALA A 25 8.36 15.31 14.26
N GLY A 26 7.77 14.15 14.63
CA GLY A 26 6.67 13.56 13.84
C GLY A 26 7.12 13.01 12.48
N VAL A 27 8.37 12.59 12.35
CA VAL A 27 8.89 11.95 11.14
C VAL A 27 9.20 10.49 11.40
N TRP A 28 9.14 9.67 10.35
CA TRP A 28 9.44 8.25 10.45
C TRP A 28 10.93 8.01 10.34
N VAL A 29 11.44 7.18 11.25
CA VAL A 29 12.77 6.57 11.14
C VAL A 29 12.56 5.11 10.76
N ILE A 30 13.15 4.71 9.65
CA ILE A 30 12.97 3.41 9.03
C ILE A 30 14.29 2.67 9.03
N ALA A 31 14.33 1.49 9.66
CA ALA A 31 15.44 0.55 9.56
C ALA A 31 15.02 -0.62 8.66
N GLU A 32 15.75 -0.86 7.60
CA GLU A 32 15.52 -1.95 6.64
C GLU A 32 16.73 -2.85 6.55
N THR A 33 16.48 -4.17 6.51
CA THR A 33 17.51 -5.16 6.21
C THR A 33 17.04 -6.17 5.18
N SER A 34 17.97 -6.71 4.41
CA SER A 34 17.77 -7.83 3.49
C SER A 34 18.63 -9.04 3.87
N ASP A 35 19.17 -9.08 5.08
CA ASP A 35 20.03 -10.19 5.56
C ASP A 35 19.21 -11.43 5.95
N PHE A 36 17.89 -11.31 6.01
CA PHE A 36 16.97 -12.44 6.22
C PHE A 36 16.44 -12.98 4.88
N PRO A 37 15.83 -14.17 4.88
CA PRO A 37 15.20 -14.74 3.68
C PRO A 37 14.16 -13.82 3.04
N THR A 38 13.57 -12.95 3.84
CA THR A 38 12.64 -11.91 3.40
C THR A 38 13.04 -10.56 3.97
N LYS A 39 12.74 -9.50 3.25
CA LYS A 39 13.03 -8.14 3.68
C LYS A 39 12.24 -7.77 4.93
N LEU A 40 12.93 -7.22 5.91
CA LEU A 40 12.36 -6.71 7.15
C LEU A 40 12.57 -5.20 7.26
N ARG A 41 11.51 -4.49 7.68
CA ARG A 41 11.58 -3.07 8.07
C ARG A 41 10.99 -2.89 9.45
N LYS A 42 11.65 -2.08 10.28
CA LYS A 42 11.07 -1.55 11.50
C LYS A 42 10.97 -0.04 11.40
N ILE A 43 9.85 0.53 11.84
CA ILE A 43 9.52 1.94 11.62
C ILE A 43 9.00 2.51 12.94
N VAL A 44 9.53 3.66 13.34
CA VAL A 44 9.09 4.44 14.49
C VAL A 44 8.93 5.90 14.11
N VAL A 45 8.26 6.68 14.96
CA VAL A 45 8.07 8.12 14.78
C VAL A 45 8.89 8.89 15.80
N THR A 46 9.49 10.01 15.41
CA THR A 46 10.24 10.86 16.34
C THR A 46 9.32 11.61 17.29
N ASP A 47 9.80 11.84 18.52
CA ASP A 47 9.14 12.67 19.52
C ASP A 47 9.33 14.19 19.26
N ASP A 48 8.80 15.05 20.16
CA ASP A 48 8.91 16.52 20.04
C ASP A 48 10.34 17.07 20.07
N ARG A 49 11.31 16.24 20.47
CA ARG A 49 12.73 16.57 20.49
C ARG A 49 13.49 15.91 19.37
N GLY A 50 12.80 15.33 18.39
CA GLY A 50 13.39 14.59 17.28
C GLY A 50 14.01 13.25 17.69
N ARG A 51 13.76 12.74 18.93
CA ARG A 51 14.34 11.50 19.41
C ARG A 51 13.56 10.30 18.90
N TYR A 52 14.24 9.19 18.67
CA TYR A 52 13.64 7.93 18.27
C TYR A 52 14.34 6.73 18.89
N LEU A 53 13.63 5.62 18.99
CA LEU A 53 14.15 4.30 19.35
C LEU A 53 13.50 3.25 18.45
N LEU A 54 14.30 2.50 17.73
CA LEU A 54 13.92 1.31 16.97
C LEU A 54 14.23 0.09 17.86
N PRO A 55 13.26 -0.44 18.59
CA PRO A 55 13.51 -1.46 19.60
C PRO A 55 13.58 -2.87 18.99
N ASP A 56 14.17 -3.81 19.72
CA ASP A 56 14.11 -5.26 19.46
C ASP A 56 14.44 -5.62 17.99
N LEU A 57 15.53 -5.10 17.47
CA LEU A 57 16.00 -5.40 16.12
C LEU A 57 16.77 -6.73 16.10
N PRO A 58 16.38 -7.69 15.26
CA PRO A 58 17.19 -8.87 15.01
C PRO A 58 18.61 -8.51 14.57
N LYS A 59 19.58 -9.32 14.93
CA LYS A 59 21.00 -9.09 14.61
C LYS A 59 21.22 -9.17 13.09
N ALA A 60 21.46 -8.02 12.47
CA ALA A 60 21.66 -7.85 11.03
C ALA A 60 22.32 -6.50 10.73
N ASP A 61 22.69 -6.27 9.48
CA ASP A 61 23.09 -4.97 8.97
C ASP A 61 21.85 -4.21 8.47
N TYR A 62 21.64 -3.01 8.99
CA TYR A 62 20.48 -2.19 8.64
C TYR A 62 20.87 -0.95 7.86
N ARG A 63 20.03 -0.59 6.92
CA ARG A 63 20.00 0.74 6.29
C ARG A 63 18.96 1.57 7.03
N VAL A 64 19.37 2.68 7.61
CA VAL A 64 18.49 3.55 8.42
C VAL A 64 18.35 4.91 7.75
N TRP A 65 17.11 5.39 7.56
CA TRP A 65 16.84 6.70 6.96
C TRP A 65 15.58 7.34 7.54
N VAL A 66 15.39 8.61 7.21
CA VAL A 66 14.26 9.43 7.62
C VAL A 66 13.30 9.62 6.45
N ARG A 67 12.01 9.57 6.74
CA ARG A 67 10.90 9.92 5.84
C ARG A 67 9.88 10.77 6.60
N GLY A 68 9.25 11.73 5.92
CA GLY A 68 8.20 12.55 6.53
C GLY A 68 7.41 13.32 5.50
N TYR A 69 6.26 13.86 5.89
CA TYR A 69 5.50 14.75 5.03
C TYR A 69 6.22 16.08 4.90
N GLY A 70 6.29 16.63 3.69
CA GLY A 70 7.12 17.79 3.39
C GLY A 70 8.61 17.48 3.18
N LEU A 71 9.03 16.23 3.35
CA LEU A 71 10.41 15.77 3.16
C LEU A 71 10.53 14.85 1.94
N VAL A 72 11.76 14.60 1.54
CA VAL A 72 12.16 13.45 0.73
C VAL A 72 12.96 12.48 1.60
N ASP A 73 13.07 11.22 1.19
CA ASP A 73 13.89 10.25 1.92
C ASP A 73 15.32 10.76 2.10
N SER A 74 15.82 10.70 3.32
CA SER A 74 17.21 11.02 3.58
C SER A 74 18.13 9.92 3.02
N ARG A 75 19.40 10.25 2.84
CA ARG A 75 20.40 9.24 2.47
C ARG A 75 20.48 8.17 3.57
N PRO A 76 20.31 6.87 3.23
CA PRO A 76 20.42 5.80 4.21
C PRO A 76 21.82 5.73 4.83
N VAL A 77 21.87 5.49 6.14
CA VAL A 77 23.09 5.23 6.93
C VAL A 77 23.10 3.75 7.29
N SER A 78 24.24 3.09 7.07
CA SER A 78 24.41 1.70 7.51
C SER A 78 24.67 1.65 9.01
N SER A 79 23.99 0.73 9.72
CA SER A 79 24.11 0.57 11.18
C SER A 79 23.80 -0.85 11.62
N LYS A 80 24.15 -1.16 12.86
CA LYS A 80 23.83 -2.41 13.55
C LYS A 80 23.11 -2.11 14.86
N PRO A 81 22.32 -3.06 15.40
CA PRO A 81 21.78 -2.93 16.75
C PRO A 81 22.87 -2.60 17.78
N GLY A 82 22.51 -1.91 18.84
CA GLY A 82 23.41 -1.34 19.83
C GLY A 82 23.97 0.04 19.46
N SER A 83 23.49 0.67 18.38
CA SER A 83 24.07 1.93 17.86
C SER A 83 23.21 3.14 18.14
N GLN A 84 23.88 4.30 18.29
CA GLN A 84 23.22 5.60 18.28
C GLN A 84 23.53 6.36 16.99
N LEU A 85 22.51 6.94 16.36
CA LEU A 85 22.64 7.67 15.11
C LEU A 85 22.04 9.08 15.21
N THR A 86 22.76 10.05 14.67
CA THR A 86 22.17 11.35 14.33
C THR A 86 21.84 11.35 12.85
N LEU A 87 20.55 11.48 12.53
CA LEU A 87 20.03 11.50 11.17
C LEU A 87 19.60 12.91 10.80
N THR A 88 19.61 13.21 9.49
CA THR A 88 19.20 14.52 8.97
C THR A 88 17.97 14.36 8.09
N ALA A 89 16.90 15.09 8.41
CA ALA A 89 15.73 15.21 7.57
C ALA A 89 16.05 16.10 6.36
N VAL A 90 15.54 15.73 5.20
CA VAL A 90 15.80 16.44 3.94
C VAL A 90 14.50 17.05 3.42
N PRO A 91 14.32 18.39 3.49
CA PRO A 91 13.15 19.04 2.94
C PRO A 91 12.96 18.72 1.45
N ALA A 92 11.71 18.49 1.06
CA ALA A 92 11.40 18.29 -0.35
C ALA A 92 11.64 19.58 -1.13
N PRO A 93 12.24 19.51 -2.34
CA PRO A 93 12.52 20.69 -3.14
C PRO A 93 11.26 21.40 -3.66
N ASN A 94 10.14 20.71 -3.70
CA ASN A 94 8.84 21.26 -4.09
C ASN A 94 7.71 20.33 -3.64
N ALA A 95 6.46 20.80 -3.74
CA ALA A 95 5.26 20.05 -3.33
C ALA A 95 5.10 18.72 -4.07
N ARG A 96 5.47 18.65 -5.36
CA ARG A 96 5.38 17.40 -6.14
C ARG A 96 6.34 16.33 -5.62
N ALA A 97 7.54 16.72 -5.21
CA ALA A 97 8.51 15.80 -4.59
C ALA A 97 8.02 15.32 -3.22
N ALA A 98 7.47 16.21 -2.39
CA ALA A 98 6.88 15.87 -1.12
C ALA A 98 5.71 14.88 -1.28
N ALA A 99 4.83 15.13 -2.23
CA ALA A 99 3.64 14.31 -2.46
C ALA A 99 3.95 12.86 -2.89
N GLN A 100 5.17 12.57 -3.36
CA GLN A 100 5.56 11.19 -3.68
C GLN A 100 5.51 10.25 -2.45
N TYR A 101 5.59 10.80 -1.25
CA TYR A 101 5.58 10.07 0.01
C TYR A 101 4.21 10.08 0.72
N TYR A 102 3.20 10.70 0.10
CA TYR A 102 1.86 10.76 0.68
C TYR A 102 1.15 9.41 0.56
N PRO A 103 0.34 9.05 1.56
CA PRO A 103 -0.40 7.79 1.55
C PRO A 103 -1.35 7.67 0.36
N ALA A 104 -1.61 6.45 -0.07
CA ALA A 104 -2.45 6.18 -1.23
C ALA A 104 -3.85 6.80 -1.14
N ASN A 105 -4.46 6.81 0.05
CA ASN A 105 -5.78 7.40 0.26
C ASN A 105 -5.84 8.91 -0.05
N TYR A 106 -4.75 9.66 0.12
CA TYR A 106 -4.67 11.06 -0.28
C TYR A 106 -4.68 11.21 -1.79
N TRP A 107 -4.01 10.34 -2.53
CA TRP A 107 -4.09 10.31 -3.98
C TRP A 107 -5.45 9.81 -4.48
N TYR A 108 -6.09 8.90 -3.74
CA TYR A 108 -7.42 8.41 -4.05
C TYR A 108 -8.49 9.49 -3.88
N SER A 109 -8.31 10.42 -2.94
CA SER A 109 -9.23 11.55 -2.74
C SER A 109 -9.33 12.48 -3.96
N LEU A 110 -8.36 12.43 -4.88
CA LEU A 110 -8.42 13.17 -6.15
C LEU A 110 -9.34 12.51 -7.19
N LEU A 111 -9.80 11.28 -6.96
CA LEU A 111 -10.75 10.65 -7.87
C LEU A 111 -12.10 11.36 -7.75
N ARG A 112 -12.57 11.94 -8.85
CA ARG A 112 -13.82 12.71 -8.87
C ARG A 112 -15.01 11.77 -8.84
N VAL A 113 -15.79 11.85 -7.78
CA VAL A 113 -17.10 11.19 -7.68
C VAL A 113 -18.12 12.05 -8.45
N PRO A 114 -19.05 11.45 -9.23
CA PRO A 114 -20.14 12.23 -9.83
C PRO A 114 -20.88 13.06 -8.79
N GLU A 115 -21.19 14.32 -9.13
CA GLU A 115 -21.87 15.25 -8.22
C GLU A 115 -23.27 14.75 -7.88
N LYS A 116 -23.84 15.20 -6.77
CA LYS A 116 -25.16 14.74 -6.28
C LYS A 116 -26.29 15.01 -7.26
N ASP A 117 -26.20 16.07 -8.03
CA ASP A 117 -27.19 16.46 -9.06
C ASP A 117 -27.06 15.63 -10.35
N ALA A 118 -25.98 14.88 -10.52
CA ALA A 118 -25.83 13.91 -11.61
C ALA A 118 -26.69 12.65 -11.41
N PHE A 119 -27.30 12.47 -10.24
CA PHE A 119 -28.13 11.31 -9.93
C PHE A 119 -29.62 11.61 -10.10
N PRO A 120 -30.41 10.64 -10.64
CA PRO A 120 -30.05 9.23 -10.94
C PRO A 120 -29.10 9.09 -12.14
N LEU A 121 -28.01 8.34 -11.97
CA LEU A 121 -26.98 8.09 -12.97
C LEU A 121 -27.19 6.71 -13.61
N THR A 122 -27.45 6.68 -14.92
CA THR A 122 -27.63 5.44 -15.68
C THR A 122 -26.38 5.13 -16.50
N VAL A 123 -25.87 3.91 -16.35
CA VAL A 123 -24.70 3.41 -17.06
C VAL A 123 -25.02 2.11 -17.80
N THR A 124 -24.27 1.83 -18.87
CA THR A 124 -24.36 0.55 -19.59
C THR A 124 -23.51 -0.50 -18.89
N VAL A 125 -24.08 -1.65 -18.63
CA VAL A 125 -23.44 -2.79 -17.98
C VAL A 125 -23.65 -4.06 -18.81
N PRO A 126 -22.85 -5.13 -18.63
CA PRO A 126 -23.14 -6.42 -19.21
C PRO A 126 -24.52 -6.93 -18.75
N ALA A 127 -25.28 -7.49 -19.65
CA ALA A 127 -26.52 -8.15 -19.26
C ALA A 127 -26.24 -9.36 -18.34
N PRO A 128 -27.12 -9.66 -17.37
CA PRO A 128 -26.97 -10.87 -16.57
C PRO A 128 -26.84 -12.11 -17.47
N ALA A 129 -25.85 -12.96 -17.19
CA ALA A 129 -25.67 -14.19 -17.93
C ALA A 129 -26.81 -15.17 -17.62
N ASN A 130 -27.86 -15.14 -18.42
CA ASN A 130 -28.86 -16.18 -18.42
C ASN A 130 -28.29 -17.41 -19.15
N ARG A 131 -28.56 -18.61 -18.64
CA ARG A 131 -28.24 -19.86 -19.37
C ARG A 131 -28.92 -19.82 -20.73
N GLY A 132 -28.15 -19.53 -21.80
CA GLY A 132 -28.64 -19.38 -23.18
C GLY A 132 -28.68 -17.94 -23.74
N GLY A 133 -28.25 -16.94 -22.96
CA GLY A 133 -28.15 -15.54 -23.43
C GLY A 133 -26.96 -15.29 -24.35
N ASN A 134 -27.12 -14.38 -25.31
CA ASN A 134 -26.06 -13.98 -26.23
C ASN A 134 -24.88 -13.36 -25.46
N ALA A 135 -23.69 -13.91 -25.61
CA ALA A 135 -22.47 -13.29 -25.14
C ALA A 135 -22.32 -11.90 -25.78
N GLY A 136 -22.17 -10.85 -24.94
CA GLY A 136 -22.06 -9.47 -25.39
C GLY A 136 -23.34 -8.65 -25.31
N ALA A 137 -24.47 -9.21 -24.82
CA ALA A 137 -25.65 -8.43 -24.53
C ALA A 137 -25.38 -7.39 -23.43
N THR A 138 -25.94 -6.21 -23.56
CA THR A 138 -25.83 -5.13 -22.58
C THR A 138 -27.19 -4.85 -21.92
N ALA A 139 -27.14 -4.35 -20.70
CA ALA A 139 -28.25 -3.84 -19.92
C ALA A 139 -27.90 -2.45 -19.39
N THR A 140 -28.85 -1.81 -18.75
CA THR A 140 -28.59 -0.56 -18.03
C THR A 140 -28.67 -0.80 -16.53
N ARG A 141 -27.82 -0.10 -15.78
CA ARG A 141 -27.89 0.04 -14.33
C ARG A 141 -28.08 1.49 -13.98
N THR A 142 -29.00 1.79 -13.09
CA THR A 142 -29.21 3.14 -12.59
C THR A 142 -28.85 3.21 -11.12
N PHE A 143 -27.91 4.07 -10.80
CA PHE A 143 -27.57 4.44 -9.42
C PHE A 143 -28.50 5.58 -9.01
N GLN A 144 -29.24 5.40 -7.93
CA GLN A 144 -30.22 6.38 -7.48
C GLN A 144 -29.58 7.53 -6.70
N SER A 145 -28.40 7.32 -6.13
CA SER A 145 -27.70 8.32 -5.33
C SER A 145 -26.19 8.21 -5.43
N GLN A 146 -25.51 9.29 -5.07
CA GLN A 146 -24.04 9.31 -4.93
C GLN A 146 -23.56 8.25 -3.95
N ASP A 147 -24.26 8.06 -2.81
CA ASP A 147 -23.90 7.05 -1.81
C ASP A 147 -23.93 5.63 -2.35
N GLU A 148 -24.93 5.31 -3.18
CA GLU A 148 -25.00 4.00 -3.84
C GLU A 148 -23.83 3.80 -4.79
N TRP A 149 -23.49 4.82 -5.58
CA TRP A 149 -22.36 4.78 -6.49
C TRP A 149 -21.02 4.63 -5.75
N VAL A 150 -20.80 5.43 -4.69
CA VAL A 150 -19.59 5.35 -3.86
C VAL A 150 -19.47 3.98 -3.18
N ASN A 151 -20.59 3.42 -2.70
CA ASN A 151 -20.57 2.08 -2.10
C ASN A 151 -20.20 1.00 -3.11
N ALA A 152 -20.61 1.12 -4.37
CA ALA A 152 -20.17 0.22 -5.42
C ALA A 152 -18.66 0.39 -5.72
N LEU A 153 -18.15 1.62 -5.76
CA LEU A 153 -16.73 1.91 -5.97
C LEU A 153 -15.86 1.34 -4.85
N LYS A 154 -16.34 1.31 -3.60
CA LYS A 154 -15.63 0.71 -2.47
C LYS A 154 -15.28 -0.77 -2.66
N GLY A 155 -15.97 -1.48 -3.55
CA GLY A 155 -15.60 -2.84 -3.92
C GLY A 155 -14.18 -2.96 -4.47
N CYS A 156 -13.63 -1.91 -5.07
CA CYS A 156 -12.27 -1.91 -5.62
C CYS A 156 -11.20 -1.93 -4.51
N ILE A 157 -11.47 -1.35 -3.33
CA ILE A 157 -10.50 -1.28 -2.22
C ILE A 157 -10.34 -2.60 -1.47
N VAL A 158 -11.19 -3.58 -1.72
CA VAL A 158 -11.08 -4.91 -1.12
C VAL A 158 -9.79 -5.62 -1.56
N CYS A 159 -9.37 -5.42 -2.82
CA CYS A 159 -8.20 -6.06 -3.39
C CYS A 159 -7.06 -5.09 -3.71
N HIS A 160 -7.34 -3.77 -3.79
CA HIS A 160 -6.37 -2.77 -4.19
C HIS A 160 -6.28 -1.64 -3.17
N GLN A 161 -5.08 -1.22 -2.85
CA GLN A 161 -4.84 0.05 -2.18
C GLN A 161 -5.01 1.19 -3.21
N MET A 162 -6.26 1.62 -3.41
CA MET A 162 -6.56 2.67 -4.39
C MET A 162 -5.81 3.96 -4.08
N GLY A 163 -5.23 4.55 -5.11
CA GLY A 163 -4.41 5.76 -5.02
C GLY A 163 -2.91 5.50 -4.91
N ASP A 164 -2.47 4.26 -4.74
CA ASP A 164 -1.05 3.95 -4.91
C ASP A 164 -0.63 4.17 -6.38
N LYS A 165 0.68 4.20 -6.62
CA LYS A 165 1.21 4.46 -7.96
C LYS A 165 0.73 3.41 -8.98
N GLY A 166 0.62 2.17 -8.53
CA GLY A 166 0.13 1.06 -9.35
C GLY A 166 -1.35 1.19 -9.73
N THR A 167 -2.17 1.91 -8.98
CA THR A 167 -3.61 2.04 -9.26
C THR A 167 -4.01 3.39 -9.87
N ARG A 168 -3.22 4.47 -9.68
CA ARG A 168 -3.51 5.81 -10.24
C ARG A 168 -2.79 6.13 -11.55
N GLU A 169 -1.80 5.31 -11.95
CA GLU A 169 -1.02 5.49 -13.16
C GLU A 169 -1.17 4.27 -14.08
N ILE A 170 -1.00 4.46 -15.37
CA ILE A 170 -0.90 3.34 -16.30
C ILE A 170 0.52 2.77 -16.21
N PRO A 171 0.69 1.47 -15.90
CA PRO A 171 2.00 0.86 -15.76
C PRO A 171 2.88 1.04 -17.00
N GLY A 172 4.18 1.28 -16.79
CA GLY A 172 5.15 1.50 -17.87
C GLY A 172 5.25 0.35 -18.88
N GLY A 173 4.96 -0.90 -18.47
CA GLY A 173 4.89 -2.04 -19.37
C GLY A 173 3.78 -1.95 -20.43
N LEU A 174 2.82 -1.06 -20.27
CA LEU A 174 1.81 -0.75 -21.29
C LEU A 174 2.20 0.44 -22.18
N ALA A 175 3.31 1.12 -21.87
CA ALA A 175 3.77 2.26 -22.66
C ALA A 175 4.00 1.84 -24.13
N GLY A 176 3.53 2.68 -25.05
CA GLY A 176 3.59 2.39 -26.49
C GLY A 176 2.45 1.51 -27.03
N LEU A 177 1.64 0.90 -26.15
CA LEU A 177 0.48 0.10 -26.57
C LEU A 177 -0.80 0.95 -26.68
N TYR A 178 -0.77 2.21 -26.34
CA TYR A 178 -1.91 3.13 -26.38
C TYR A 178 -1.49 4.55 -26.80
N LYS A 179 -2.40 5.30 -27.39
CA LYS A 179 -2.18 6.67 -27.83
C LYS A 179 -2.78 7.71 -26.87
N THR A 180 -3.85 7.34 -26.16
CA THR A 180 -4.55 8.19 -25.21
C THR A 180 -4.63 7.52 -23.85
N THR A 181 -4.76 8.30 -22.78
CA THR A 181 -4.92 7.76 -21.42
C THR A 181 -6.18 6.91 -21.30
N THR A 182 -7.25 7.27 -21.96
CA THR A 182 -8.48 6.48 -22.06
C THR A 182 -8.23 5.10 -22.67
N GLU A 183 -7.56 5.04 -23.82
CA GLU A 183 -7.16 3.77 -24.46
C GLU A 183 -6.25 2.92 -23.55
N GLY A 184 -5.33 3.58 -22.85
CA GLY A 184 -4.43 2.91 -21.89
C GLY A 184 -5.21 2.28 -20.73
N TRP A 185 -6.18 2.98 -20.16
CA TRP A 185 -7.04 2.44 -19.10
C TRP A 185 -7.96 1.32 -19.61
N GLU A 186 -8.52 1.46 -20.81
CA GLU A 186 -9.30 0.40 -21.43
C GLU A 186 -8.49 -0.89 -21.55
N LYS A 187 -7.29 -0.81 -22.13
CA LYS A 187 -6.39 -1.97 -22.26
C LYS A 187 -6.03 -2.57 -20.91
N ARG A 188 -5.66 -1.73 -19.95
CA ARG A 188 -5.28 -2.18 -18.60
C ARG A 188 -6.40 -2.96 -17.92
N LEU A 189 -7.62 -2.44 -17.95
CA LEU A 189 -8.76 -3.08 -17.30
C LEU A 189 -9.13 -4.40 -18.00
N ARG A 190 -8.99 -4.47 -19.33
CA ARG A 190 -9.26 -5.70 -20.10
C ARG A 190 -8.20 -6.79 -19.89
N ILE A 191 -6.95 -6.45 -19.56
CA ILE A 191 -5.91 -7.45 -19.25
C ILE A 191 -6.29 -8.29 -18.03
N GLY A 192 -7.01 -7.71 -17.06
CA GLY A 192 -7.52 -8.43 -15.89
C GLY A 192 -8.53 -9.56 -16.19
N GLY A 193 -9.02 -9.65 -17.43
CA GLY A 193 -9.92 -10.71 -17.88
C GLY A 193 -11.19 -10.81 -17.03
N ASN A 194 -11.72 -12.02 -16.86
CA ASN A 194 -12.94 -12.29 -16.09
C ASN A 194 -12.71 -12.33 -14.57
N THR A 195 -11.80 -11.51 -14.05
CA THR A 195 -11.55 -11.40 -12.60
C THR A 195 -12.68 -10.63 -11.90
N GLY A 196 -12.79 -10.82 -10.60
CA GLY A 196 -13.76 -10.06 -9.77
C GLY A 196 -13.60 -8.53 -9.90
N GLY A 197 -12.36 -8.04 -10.08
CA GLY A 197 -12.08 -6.62 -10.30
C GLY A 197 -12.63 -6.10 -11.62
N PHE A 198 -12.48 -6.83 -12.71
CA PHE A 198 -13.08 -6.48 -14.00
C PHE A 198 -14.61 -6.45 -13.92
N ASN A 199 -15.23 -7.42 -13.26
CA ASN A 199 -16.67 -7.45 -13.02
C ASN A 199 -17.15 -6.25 -12.19
N GLY A 200 -16.38 -5.82 -11.18
CA GLY A 200 -16.65 -4.62 -10.39
C GLY A 200 -16.73 -3.37 -11.27
N VAL A 201 -15.74 -3.17 -12.12
CA VAL A 201 -15.67 -2.03 -13.05
C VAL A 201 -16.81 -2.10 -14.09
N THR A 202 -17.06 -3.26 -14.68
CA THR A 202 -18.13 -3.41 -15.70
C THR A 202 -19.52 -3.18 -15.12
N ASN A 203 -19.74 -3.58 -13.86
CA ASN A 203 -21.00 -3.34 -13.14
C ASN A 203 -21.23 -1.86 -12.77
N MET A 204 -20.21 -1.01 -12.87
CA MET A 204 -20.30 0.45 -12.73
C MET A 204 -20.35 1.19 -14.07
N GLY A 205 -20.40 0.45 -15.20
CA GLY A 205 -20.31 1.00 -16.54
C GLY A 205 -18.85 1.12 -16.98
N PHE A 206 -18.41 0.16 -17.82
CA PHE A 206 -17.00 0.08 -18.22
C PHE A 206 -16.47 1.40 -18.79
N ASP A 207 -17.16 1.98 -19.77
CA ASP A 207 -16.72 3.21 -20.43
C ASP A 207 -16.72 4.41 -19.47
N HIS A 208 -17.72 4.47 -18.56
CA HIS A 208 -17.78 5.49 -17.51
C HIS A 208 -16.56 5.39 -16.57
N MET A 209 -16.21 4.19 -16.14
CA MET A 209 -15.06 3.98 -15.25
C MET A 209 -13.73 4.22 -15.97
N VAL A 210 -13.61 3.85 -17.23
CA VAL A 210 -12.43 4.15 -18.05
C VAL A 210 -12.23 5.66 -18.16
N ALA A 211 -13.28 6.42 -18.45
CA ALA A 211 -13.21 7.89 -18.52
C ALA A 211 -12.83 8.51 -17.16
N LEU A 212 -13.41 8.02 -16.07
CA LEU A 212 -13.12 8.47 -14.72
C LEU A 212 -11.63 8.26 -14.33
N TYR A 213 -11.10 7.08 -14.59
CA TYR A 213 -9.69 6.78 -14.29
C TYR A 213 -8.73 7.53 -15.22
N ALA A 214 -9.11 7.75 -16.48
CA ALA A 214 -8.32 8.53 -17.41
C ALA A 214 -8.23 10.00 -16.98
N ASP A 215 -9.34 10.64 -16.61
CA ASP A 215 -9.38 12.00 -16.06
C ASP A 215 -8.50 12.11 -14.82
N TRP A 216 -8.62 11.18 -13.89
CA TRP A 216 -7.82 11.14 -12.67
C TRP A 216 -6.32 11.09 -12.97
N THR A 217 -5.90 10.16 -13.84
CA THR A 217 -4.49 10.01 -14.25
C THR A 217 -3.98 11.28 -14.95
N ASP A 218 -4.76 11.87 -15.85
CA ASP A 218 -4.35 13.04 -16.63
C ASP A 218 -4.21 14.29 -15.74
N ARG A 219 -5.11 14.50 -14.79
CA ARG A 219 -5.02 15.60 -13.83
C ARG A 219 -3.77 15.48 -12.93
N ILE A 220 -3.48 14.27 -12.40
CA ILE A 220 -2.26 14.02 -11.64
C ILE A 220 -1.02 14.26 -12.51
N ARG A 221 -1.05 13.81 -13.76
CA ARG A 221 0.05 14.04 -14.71
C ARG A 221 0.23 15.51 -15.00
N ALA A 222 -0.85 16.27 -15.12
CA ALA A 222 -0.85 17.72 -15.31
C ALA A 222 -0.38 18.50 -14.07
N GLY A 223 -0.22 17.86 -12.92
CA GLY A 223 0.35 18.45 -11.72
C GLY A 223 -0.63 18.61 -10.55
N GLU A 224 -1.85 18.08 -10.63
CA GLU A 224 -2.76 18.06 -9.49
C GLU A 224 -2.17 17.22 -8.36
N LEU A 225 -2.16 17.76 -7.16
CA LEU A 225 -1.60 17.16 -5.97
C LEU A 225 -2.67 17.06 -4.88
N PRO A 226 -2.63 15.99 -4.06
CA PRO A 226 -3.49 15.91 -2.90
C PRO A 226 -3.07 16.89 -1.82
N GLU A 227 -3.97 17.14 -0.88
CA GLU A 227 -3.66 17.88 0.33
C GLU A 227 -2.47 17.24 1.07
N THR A 228 -1.70 18.08 1.77
CA THR A 228 -0.60 17.59 2.59
C THR A 228 -1.17 16.84 3.81
N PRO A 229 -0.81 15.59 4.02
CA PRO A 229 -1.21 14.86 5.20
C PRO A 229 -0.70 15.54 6.48
N PRO A 230 -1.46 15.49 7.58
CA PRO A 230 -0.96 15.95 8.88
C PRO A 230 0.20 15.08 9.35
N HIS A 231 1.14 15.67 10.08
CA HIS A 231 2.17 14.89 10.76
C HIS A 231 1.54 13.92 11.78
N PRO A 232 2.16 12.75 12.01
CA PRO A 232 1.71 11.83 13.04
C PRO A 232 1.60 12.50 14.41
N GLU A 233 0.48 12.32 15.11
CA GLU A 233 0.18 12.90 16.40
C GLU A 233 -0.31 11.85 17.39
N GLY A 234 -0.29 12.20 18.69
CA GLY A 234 -0.87 11.38 19.75
C GLY A 234 -0.36 9.93 19.75
N ARG A 235 -1.28 8.98 19.63
CA ARG A 235 -0.94 7.53 19.68
C ARG A 235 -0.10 7.07 18.50
N GLU A 236 -0.22 7.69 17.33
CA GLU A 236 0.53 7.34 16.14
C GLU A 236 2.04 7.50 16.35
N ARG A 237 2.44 8.44 17.20
CA ARG A 237 3.85 8.70 17.54
C ARG A 237 4.46 7.62 18.44
N ASN A 238 3.64 6.79 19.06
CA ASN A 238 4.08 5.73 19.96
C ASN A 238 3.97 4.32 19.33
N LEU A 239 3.71 4.24 18.02
CA LEU A 239 3.64 2.98 17.32
C LEU A 239 5.02 2.52 16.88
N VAL A 240 5.29 1.24 17.09
CA VAL A 240 6.40 0.53 16.43
C VAL A 240 5.79 -0.37 15.38
N LEU A 241 6.12 -0.12 14.11
CA LEU A 241 5.65 -0.93 13.00
C LEU A 241 6.75 -1.88 12.54
N THR A 242 6.41 -3.15 12.41
CA THR A 242 7.24 -4.12 11.72
C THR A 242 6.56 -4.48 10.41
N VAL A 243 7.26 -4.25 9.30
CA VAL A 243 6.80 -4.61 7.95
C VAL A 243 7.73 -5.70 7.43
N TRP A 244 7.13 -6.80 7.02
CA TRP A 244 7.85 -7.98 6.63
C TRP A 244 7.31 -8.53 5.31
N ASP A 245 8.16 -8.62 4.29
CA ASP A 245 7.79 -9.16 3.01
C ASP A 245 7.74 -10.69 3.11
N VAL A 246 6.58 -11.28 2.87
CA VAL A 246 6.37 -12.73 2.84
C VAL A 246 5.73 -13.17 1.53
N GLY A 247 5.90 -14.44 1.16
CA GLY A 247 5.37 -14.99 -0.08
C GLY A 247 6.37 -15.04 -1.22
N THR A 248 5.91 -14.94 -2.44
CA THR A 248 6.72 -15.01 -3.66
C THR A 248 6.74 -13.67 -4.40
N GLN A 249 7.65 -13.53 -5.37
CA GLN A 249 7.72 -12.31 -6.19
C GLN A 249 6.61 -12.22 -7.26
N THR A 250 5.93 -13.32 -7.53
CA THR A 250 4.96 -13.43 -8.62
C THR A 250 3.52 -13.42 -8.15
N SER A 251 3.27 -13.54 -6.85
CA SER A 251 1.94 -13.52 -6.26
C SER A 251 2.00 -12.95 -4.84
N PHE A 252 0.84 -12.71 -4.28
CA PHE A 252 0.69 -12.26 -2.90
C PHE A 252 -0.04 -13.31 -2.08
N VAL A 253 0.20 -13.27 -0.79
CA VAL A 253 -0.40 -14.19 0.19
C VAL A 253 -1.71 -13.61 0.66
N HIS A 254 -2.76 -14.42 0.67
CA HIS A 254 -4.04 -14.10 1.30
C HIS A 254 -4.63 -15.26 2.10
N ASP A 255 -5.80 -15.02 2.70
CA ASP A 255 -6.43 -15.95 3.65
C ASP A 255 -5.49 -16.27 4.81
N ILE A 256 -4.90 -15.23 5.40
CA ILE A 256 -3.90 -15.35 6.45
C ILE A 256 -4.57 -15.71 7.78
N ILE A 257 -4.07 -16.75 8.42
CA ILE A 257 -4.52 -17.23 9.74
C ILE A 257 -3.33 -17.24 10.70
N SER A 258 -3.51 -16.66 11.88
CA SER A 258 -2.53 -16.70 12.97
C SER A 258 -3.12 -17.18 14.29
N THR A 259 -4.34 -16.77 14.62
CA THR A 259 -5.00 -17.11 15.89
C THR A 259 -6.52 -17.18 15.71
N ASP A 260 -7.22 -17.78 16.68
CA ASP A 260 -8.68 -17.83 16.72
C ASP A 260 -9.20 -16.63 17.53
N LYS A 261 -10.10 -15.82 16.94
CA LYS A 261 -10.73 -14.69 17.63
C LYS A 261 -11.47 -15.11 18.92
N ARG A 262 -12.01 -16.33 18.96
CA ARG A 262 -12.74 -16.87 20.13
C ARG A 262 -11.80 -17.33 21.23
N THR A 263 -10.57 -17.70 20.85
CA THR A 263 -9.53 -18.16 21.77
C THR A 263 -8.21 -17.44 21.41
N PRO A 264 -8.09 -16.15 21.75
CA PRO A 264 -6.99 -15.30 21.26
C PRO A 264 -5.61 -15.70 21.80
N THR A 265 -5.54 -16.56 22.79
CA THR A 265 -4.29 -17.14 23.30
C THR A 265 -3.81 -18.35 22.50
N LEU A 266 -4.69 -18.93 21.67
CA LEU A 266 -4.31 -20.04 20.81
C LEU A 266 -3.37 -19.51 19.70
N ASN A 267 -2.16 -20.05 19.64
CA ASN A 267 -1.12 -19.64 18.69
C ASN A 267 -0.78 -18.13 18.73
N ALA A 268 -0.91 -17.49 19.89
CA ALA A 268 -0.74 -16.03 20.04
C ALA A 268 0.64 -15.53 19.58
N ASN A 269 1.68 -16.36 19.75
CA ASN A 269 3.06 -16.06 19.33
C ASN A 269 3.58 -17.12 18.33
N GLY A 270 2.68 -17.84 17.68
CA GLY A 270 3.03 -18.92 16.79
C GLY A 270 3.13 -18.51 15.33
N LEU A 271 3.19 -19.53 14.48
CA LEU A 271 3.33 -19.35 13.04
C LEU A 271 2.09 -18.70 12.42
N ILE A 272 2.32 -17.93 11.37
CA ILE A 272 1.29 -17.33 10.53
C ILE A 272 1.21 -18.15 9.25
N PHE A 273 0.01 -18.58 8.88
CA PHE A 273 -0.24 -19.36 7.68
C PHE A 273 -1.02 -18.54 6.67
N GLY A 274 -0.64 -18.65 5.40
CA GLY A 274 -1.33 -17.97 4.32
C GLY A 274 -1.20 -18.72 3.01
N VAL A 275 -2.07 -18.44 2.06
CA VAL A 275 -2.14 -19.12 0.78
C VAL A 275 -1.65 -18.21 -0.34
N ASP A 276 -0.67 -18.69 -1.11
CA ASP A 276 -0.33 -18.18 -2.44
C ASP A 276 -0.99 -19.10 -3.46
N TYR A 277 -2.25 -18.82 -3.78
CA TYR A 277 -3.06 -19.74 -4.58
C TYR A 277 -2.65 -19.75 -6.06
N HIS A 278 -2.06 -18.67 -6.58
CA HIS A 278 -1.59 -18.61 -7.97
C HIS A 278 -0.45 -19.58 -8.22
N ASN A 279 0.40 -19.78 -7.20
CA ASN A 279 1.54 -20.69 -7.26
C ASN A 279 1.27 -22.04 -6.57
N GLY A 280 0.08 -22.26 -6.01
CA GLY A 280 -0.28 -23.49 -5.29
C GLY A 280 0.60 -23.74 -4.07
N LEU A 281 0.89 -22.69 -3.28
CA LEU A 281 1.79 -22.75 -2.14
C LEU A 281 1.09 -22.37 -0.84
N LEU A 282 1.40 -23.09 0.25
CA LEU A 282 1.18 -22.67 1.61
C LEU A 282 2.42 -21.88 2.06
N VAL A 283 2.21 -20.65 2.48
CA VAL A 283 3.24 -19.81 3.08
C VAL A 283 3.11 -19.88 4.59
N ILE A 284 4.21 -20.21 5.27
CA ILE A 284 4.30 -20.34 6.72
C ILE A 284 5.33 -19.33 7.20
N ALA A 285 4.90 -18.31 7.91
CA ALA A 285 5.77 -17.26 8.45
C ALA A 285 5.95 -17.42 9.96
N ASP A 286 7.20 -17.31 10.42
CA ASP A 286 7.57 -17.29 11.83
C ASP A 286 7.88 -15.84 12.24
N PRO A 287 6.97 -15.14 12.95
CA PRO A 287 7.20 -13.74 13.31
C PRO A 287 8.26 -13.53 14.38
N VAL A 288 8.64 -14.58 15.10
CA VAL A 288 9.70 -14.53 16.13
C VAL A 288 11.07 -14.72 15.51
N LYS A 289 11.20 -15.69 14.61
CA LYS A 289 12.47 -16.00 13.93
C LYS A 289 12.71 -15.19 12.66
N HIS A 290 11.72 -14.41 12.21
CA HIS A 290 11.75 -13.66 10.94
C HIS A 290 12.11 -14.56 9.74
N THR A 291 11.51 -15.75 9.69
CA THR A 291 11.70 -16.70 8.60
C THR A 291 10.37 -17.04 7.94
N ASN A 292 10.39 -17.42 6.69
CA ASN A 292 9.24 -18.00 6.03
C ASN A 292 9.61 -19.32 5.35
N GLN A 293 8.60 -20.15 5.16
CA GLN A 293 8.67 -21.38 4.38
C GLN A 293 7.53 -21.35 3.37
N VAL A 294 7.76 -21.94 2.21
CA VAL A 294 6.74 -22.21 1.21
C VAL A 294 6.64 -23.72 1.02
N VAL A 295 5.43 -24.24 1.12
CA VAL A 295 5.14 -25.66 0.99
C VAL A 295 4.17 -25.84 -0.16
N PRO A 296 4.56 -26.52 -1.25
CA PRO A 296 3.63 -26.91 -2.30
C PRO A 296 2.51 -27.78 -1.71
N PHE A 297 1.28 -27.51 -2.10
CA PHE A 297 0.19 -28.44 -1.81
C PHE A 297 -0.44 -28.95 -3.10
N PRO A 298 -0.94 -30.19 -3.09
CA PRO A 298 -1.48 -30.79 -4.30
C PRO A 298 -2.73 -29.99 -4.73
N THR A 299 -2.67 -29.44 -5.92
CA THR A 299 -3.82 -28.86 -6.59
C THR A 299 -4.40 -29.86 -7.57
N LEU A 300 -5.68 -29.71 -7.92
CA LEU A 300 -6.34 -30.59 -8.88
C LEU A 300 -5.68 -30.56 -10.29
N ASP A 301 -4.79 -29.59 -10.52
CA ASP A 301 -4.16 -29.36 -11.81
C ASP A 301 -2.88 -30.19 -12.07
N ASP A 302 -2.36 -30.89 -11.07
CA ASP A 302 -1.24 -31.81 -11.25
C ASP A 302 -1.56 -33.03 -12.16
N LYS A 303 -2.77 -33.09 -12.68
CA LYS A 303 -3.27 -34.19 -13.54
C LYS A 303 -3.97 -33.73 -14.82
N ARG A 304 -3.81 -32.46 -15.24
CA ARG A 304 -4.39 -32.00 -16.51
C ARG A 304 -3.33 -31.76 -17.56
#